data_56e453ee720a71bf53d03c57c968e5f1
#
_entry.id   56e453ee720a71bf53d03c57c968e5f1
#
_cell.length_a   1.000
_cell.length_b   1.000
_cell.length_c   1.000
_cell.angle_alpha   90.00
_cell.angle_beta   90.00
_cell.angle_gamma   90.00
#
_symmetry.space_group_name_H-M   'P 1'
#
loop_
_entity.id
_entity.type
_entity.pdbx_description
1 polymer ?
#
loop_
_entity_poly.entity_id
_entity_poly.type
_entity_poly.pdbx_seq_one_letter_code
_entity_poly.pdbx_strand_id
1 'polypeptide(L)'
;MSMNPIADEMNHLIGTAREFQPQYREMYRELSDTVVRREYARGGQMLHRGYYCPSPVYDLIVGGVKRGRLLKRLPSAKSTPDVTFGFNEKDQLVTVERSGGGKEFIFYPEDGLELGIGFMSDRVCLVSECRFAQGRLQTYSCCYLAHGKDFHKEVFAYDEEGLRYLDWYTFCEYDNNKTSYEHEKYQFEHDEDGTLSRYRAVPCDDPFLRERKGLSQTMEAPFSVYDMEFEITQKRKV
;
A
#
# COMPACT_ATOMS: atom_id res chain seq x y z
N MET A 1 18.60 11.91 -20.49
CA MET A 1 17.52 11.99 -19.50
C MET A 1 17.65 10.78 -18.60
N SER A 2 17.89 10.98 -17.32
CA SER A 2 17.85 9.89 -16.34
C SER A 2 16.40 9.38 -16.31
N MET A 3 16.18 8.09 -16.58
CA MET A 3 14.86 7.47 -16.44
C MET A 3 14.53 7.41 -14.95
N ASN A 4 13.30 7.77 -14.58
CA ASN A 4 12.83 7.66 -13.20
C ASN A 4 12.66 6.17 -12.85
N PRO A 5 13.45 5.60 -11.91
CA PRO A 5 13.37 4.18 -11.58
C PRO A 5 11.99 3.77 -11.05
N ILE A 6 11.27 4.69 -10.43
CA ILE A 6 9.90 4.46 -9.93
C ILE A 6 8.91 4.34 -11.09
N ALA A 7 9.09 5.12 -12.18
CA ALA A 7 8.25 5.00 -13.37
C ALA A 7 8.42 3.65 -14.07
N ASP A 8 9.63 3.10 -14.10
CA ASP A 8 9.89 1.78 -14.67
C ASP A 8 9.21 0.66 -13.85
N GLU A 9 9.29 0.73 -12.53
CA GLU A 9 8.59 -0.21 -11.65
C GLU A 9 7.07 -0.11 -11.82
N MET A 10 6.51 1.09 -11.85
CA MET A 10 5.09 1.30 -12.15
C MET A 10 4.69 0.65 -13.47
N ASN A 11 5.47 0.87 -14.54
CA ASN A 11 5.17 0.30 -15.85
C ASN A 11 5.26 -1.23 -15.85
N HIS A 12 6.20 -1.81 -15.10
CA HIS A 12 6.29 -3.26 -14.89
C HIS A 12 5.01 -3.80 -14.23
N LEU A 13 4.58 -3.21 -13.12
CA LEU A 13 3.34 -3.63 -12.43
C LEU A 13 2.10 -3.51 -13.33
N ILE A 14 2.01 -2.42 -14.11
CA ILE A 14 0.90 -2.23 -15.07
C ILE A 14 0.94 -3.32 -16.15
N GLY A 15 2.13 -3.68 -16.64
CA GLY A 15 2.34 -4.78 -17.58
C GLY A 15 1.77 -6.08 -17.02
N THR A 16 2.19 -6.45 -15.82
CA THR A 16 1.69 -7.62 -15.09
C THR A 16 0.16 -7.60 -14.96
N ALA A 17 -0.42 -6.48 -14.52
CA ALA A 17 -1.87 -6.36 -14.37
C ALA A 17 -2.64 -6.59 -15.68
N ARG A 18 -2.10 -6.12 -16.81
CA ARG A 18 -2.71 -6.31 -18.13
C ARG A 18 -2.75 -7.77 -18.58
N GLU A 19 -1.79 -8.57 -18.16
CA GLU A 19 -1.77 -10.01 -18.46
C GLU A 19 -2.91 -10.76 -17.74
N PHE A 20 -3.34 -10.28 -16.57
CA PHE A 20 -4.45 -10.85 -15.81
C PHE A 20 -5.83 -10.37 -16.28
N GLN A 21 -5.92 -9.26 -17.00
CA GLN A 21 -7.20 -8.68 -17.44
C GLN A 21 -8.12 -9.70 -18.16
N PRO A 22 -7.66 -10.51 -19.14
CA PRO A 22 -8.51 -11.48 -19.82
C PRO A 22 -8.91 -12.67 -18.94
N GLN A 23 -8.17 -12.93 -17.85
CA GLN A 23 -8.35 -14.11 -17.00
C GLN A 23 -9.30 -13.86 -15.81
N TYR A 24 -9.87 -12.65 -15.68
CA TYR A 24 -10.66 -12.23 -14.50
C TYR A 24 -11.69 -13.27 -14.03
N ARG A 25 -12.49 -13.84 -14.97
CA ARG A 25 -13.58 -14.76 -14.61
C ARG A 25 -13.08 -16.10 -14.09
N GLU A 26 -11.97 -16.57 -14.63
CA GLU A 26 -11.31 -17.80 -14.22
C GLU A 26 -10.69 -17.62 -12.83
N MET A 27 -9.90 -16.58 -12.66
CA MET A 27 -9.30 -16.19 -11.37
C MET A 27 -10.35 -16.04 -10.28
N TYR A 28 -11.47 -15.38 -10.58
CA TYR A 28 -12.56 -15.22 -9.61
C TYR A 28 -13.10 -16.57 -9.13
N ARG A 29 -13.29 -17.52 -10.04
CA ARG A 29 -13.77 -18.86 -9.69
C ARG A 29 -12.74 -19.63 -8.90
N GLU A 30 -11.53 -19.74 -9.43
CA GLU A 30 -10.45 -20.51 -8.81
C GLU A 30 -10.12 -20.04 -7.41
N LEU A 31 -9.89 -18.74 -7.21
CA LEU A 31 -9.55 -18.20 -5.90
C LEU A 31 -10.75 -18.20 -4.94
N SER A 32 -11.97 -17.99 -5.44
CA SER A 32 -13.17 -18.09 -4.58
C SER A 32 -13.37 -19.51 -4.04
N ASP A 33 -13.04 -20.52 -4.83
CA ASP A 33 -13.15 -21.93 -4.44
C ASP A 33 -12.08 -22.33 -3.40
N THR A 34 -10.97 -21.59 -3.31
CA THR A 34 -9.94 -21.82 -2.27
C THR A 34 -10.29 -21.20 -0.92
N VAL A 35 -11.30 -20.33 -0.86
CA VAL A 35 -11.67 -19.61 0.38
C VAL A 35 -12.34 -20.56 1.37
N VAL A 36 -11.66 -20.85 2.47
CA VAL A 36 -12.18 -21.69 3.57
C VAL A 36 -12.66 -20.88 4.77
N ARG A 37 -12.18 -19.64 4.93
CA ARG A 37 -12.56 -18.75 6.04
C ARG A 37 -12.82 -17.35 5.53
N ARG A 38 -13.83 -16.69 6.11
CA ARG A 38 -14.13 -15.27 5.82
C ARG A 38 -14.13 -14.43 7.07
N GLU A 39 -13.63 -13.21 6.90
CA GLU A 39 -13.74 -12.15 7.89
C GLU A 39 -14.41 -10.92 7.28
N TYR A 40 -14.96 -10.08 8.13
CA TYR A 40 -15.75 -8.94 7.71
C TYR A 40 -15.32 -7.70 8.47
N ALA A 41 -15.29 -6.55 7.77
CA ALA A 41 -14.96 -5.28 8.40
C ALA A 41 -16.02 -4.20 8.16
N ARG A 42 -16.04 -3.23 9.07
CA ARG A 42 -16.77 -1.98 8.96
C ARG A 42 -15.77 -0.83 8.84
N GLY A 43 -15.95 0.03 7.82
CA GLY A 43 -14.96 1.05 7.45
C GLY A 43 -13.76 0.47 6.69
N GLY A 44 -12.76 1.31 6.41
CA GLY A 44 -11.52 0.91 5.73
C GLY A 44 -11.59 0.87 4.20
N GLN A 45 -12.71 1.28 3.58
CA GLN A 45 -12.85 1.20 2.10
C GLN A 45 -11.87 2.11 1.35
N MET A 46 -11.42 3.19 1.98
CA MET A 46 -10.48 4.17 1.39
C MET A 46 -9.02 3.72 1.48
N LEU A 47 -8.75 2.66 2.24
CA LEU A 47 -7.41 2.12 2.40
C LEU A 47 -7.27 0.84 1.57
N HIS A 48 -6.13 0.68 0.89
CA HIS A 48 -5.83 -0.55 0.18
C HIS A 48 -5.93 -1.76 1.13
N ARG A 49 -6.72 -2.76 0.77
CA ARG A 49 -7.06 -3.94 1.59
C ARG A 49 -7.66 -3.62 2.97
N GLY A 50 -8.06 -2.37 3.24
CA GLY A 50 -8.76 -2.00 4.46
C GLY A 50 -8.03 -2.38 5.75
N TYR A 51 -8.66 -3.21 6.60
CA TYR A 51 -8.04 -3.69 7.85
C TYR A 51 -6.71 -4.42 7.62
N TYR A 52 -6.58 -5.15 6.53
CA TYR A 52 -5.38 -5.90 6.14
C TYR A 52 -4.47 -5.12 5.18
N CYS A 53 -4.44 -3.79 5.28
CA CYS A 53 -3.49 -2.98 4.53
C CYS A 53 -2.06 -3.50 4.76
N PRO A 54 -1.30 -3.76 3.69
CA PRO A 54 0.07 -4.26 3.81
C PRO A 54 0.97 -3.30 4.56
N SER A 55 0.90 -2.01 4.25
CA SER A 55 1.70 -1.00 4.95
C SER A 55 1.33 -0.93 6.42
N PRO A 56 2.29 -1.10 7.33
CA PRO A 56 2.02 -0.98 8.76
C PRO A 56 1.75 0.45 9.23
N VAL A 57 2.11 1.46 8.44
CA VAL A 57 2.11 2.87 8.85
C VAL A 57 1.33 3.82 7.93
N TYR A 58 0.76 3.33 6.83
CA TYR A 58 0.04 4.17 5.86
C TYR A 58 -1.02 5.07 6.51
N ASP A 59 -1.85 4.49 7.36
CA ASP A 59 -2.93 5.18 8.06
C ASP A 59 -2.46 6.09 9.22
N LEU A 60 -1.19 6.05 9.56
CA LEU A 60 -0.55 7.01 10.47
C LEU A 60 -0.07 8.25 9.71
N ILE A 61 0.53 8.05 8.54
CA ILE A 61 1.13 9.11 7.72
C ILE A 61 0.04 9.85 6.93
N VAL A 62 -0.86 9.11 6.28
CA VAL A 62 -1.94 9.69 5.48
C VAL A 62 -3.14 10.03 6.37
N GLY A 63 -3.28 11.31 6.68
CA GLY A 63 -4.37 11.81 7.52
C GLY A 63 -5.76 11.48 6.95
N GLY A 64 -6.71 11.14 7.84
CA GLY A 64 -8.10 10.90 7.46
C GLY A 64 -8.41 9.49 6.94
N VAL A 65 -7.40 8.66 6.68
CA VAL A 65 -7.55 7.26 6.26
C VAL A 65 -7.52 6.34 7.48
N LYS A 66 -8.39 5.33 7.52
CA LYS A 66 -8.47 4.38 8.64
C LYS A 66 -8.58 2.95 8.13
N ARG A 67 -7.98 1.99 8.85
CA ARG A 67 -8.05 0.55 8.52
C ARG A 67 -9.46 -0.04 8.64
N GLY A 68 -10.37 0.61 9.32
CA GLY A 68 -11.63 0.02 9.71
C GLY A 68 -11.45 -0.92 10.92
N ARG A 69 -12.49 -1.71 11.21
CA ARG A 69 -12.51 -2.68 12.32
C ARG A 69 -13.11 -4.00 11.89
N LEU A 70 -12.55 -5.11 12.33
CA LEU A 70 -13.13 -6.44 12.15
C LEU A 70 -14.43 -6.58 12.95
N LEU A 71 -15.39 -7.28 12.37
CA LEU A 71 -16.66 -7.61 13.02
C LEU A 71 -16.50 -8.93 13.78
N LYS A 72 -16.90 -8.93 15.06
CA LYS A 72 -16.84 -10.13 15.92
C LYS A 72 -17.85 -11.21 15.54
N ARG A 73 -18.85 -10.88 14.74
CA ARG A 73 -19.94 -11.77 14.31
C ARG A 73 -20.26 -11.54 12.84
N LEU A 74 -20.78 -12.57 12.20
CA LEU A 74 -21.31 -12.47 10.85
C LEU A 74 -22.34 -11.33 10.77
N PRO A 75 -22.27 -10.51 9.71
CA PRO A 75 -23.28 -9.48 9.48
C PRO A 75 -24.66 -10.12 9.36
N SER A 76 -25.67 -9.49 9.93
CA SER A 76 -27.05 -9.93 9.68
C SER A 76 -27.42 -9.68 8.21
N ALA A 77 -28.45 -10.36 7.70
CA ALA A 77 -28.94 -10.15 6.33
C ALA A 77 -29.31 -8.68 6.01
N LYS A 78 -29.52 -7.86 7.07
CA LYS A 78 -29.84 -6.43 6.96
C LYS A 78 -28.61 -5.50 7.01
N SER A 79 -27.40 -6.04 7.17
CA SER A 79 -26.18 -5.26 7.41
C SER A 79 -25.02 -5.79 6.57
N THR A 80 -24.88 -5.25 5.37
CA THR A 80 -23.73 -5.56 4.49
C THR A 80 -22.43 -5.04 5.12
N PRO A 81 -21.36 -5.84 5.20
CA PRO A 81 -20.03 -5.36 5.60
C PRO A 81 -19.48 -4.41 4.54
N ASP A 82 -18.60 -3.51 4.93
CA ASP A 82 -17.94 -2.61 3.99
C ASP A 82 -16.83 -3.34 3.22
N VAL A 83 -16.16 -4.29 3.89
CA VAL A 83 -15.12 -5.13 3.28
C VAL A 83 -15.28 -6.57 3.78
N THR A 84 -15.14 -7.53 2.86
CA THR A 84 -15.08 -8.97 3.14
C THR A 84 -13.71 -9.49 2.73
N PHE A 85 -13.08 -10.29 3.59
CA PHE A 85 -11.79 -10.91 3.38
C PHE A 85 -11.97 -12.43 3.28
N GLY A 86 -11.32 -13.04 2.29
CA GLY A 86 -11.32 -14.49 2.10
C GLY A 86 -9.91 -15.05 2.31
N PHE A 87 -9.82 -16.12 3.11
CA PHE A 87 -8.56 -16.80 3.45
C PHE A 87 -8.60 -18.25 2.97
N ASN A 88 -7.47 -18.74 2.47
CA ASN A 88 -7.29 -20.13 2.06
C ASN A 88 -6.92 -21.03 3.27
N GLU A 89 -6.70 -22.33 3.01
CA GLU A 89 -6.31 -23.32 4.04
C GLU A 89 -4.96 -23.02 4.71
N LYS A 90 -4.09 -22.24 4.07
CA LYS A 90 -2.80 -21.79 4.64
C LYS A 90 -2.93 -20.50 5.46
N ASP A 91 -4.16 -20.04 5.72
CA ASP A 91 -4.45 -18.77 6.39
C ASP A 91 -3.92 -17.52 5.63
N GLN A 92 -3.71 -17.64 4.34
CA GLN A 92 -3.29 -16.53 3.47
C GLN A 92 -4.54 -15.79 2.96
N LEU A 93 -4.48 -14.45 2.96
CA LEU A 93 -5.53 -13.60 2.40
C LEU A 93 -5.52 -13.71 0.87
N VAL A 94 -6.54 -14.30 0.27
CA VAL A 94 -6.61 -14.52 -1.19
C VAL A 94 -7.64 -13.66 -1.89
N THR A 95 -8.64 -13.13 -1.18
CA THR A 95 -9.64 -12.22 -1.76
C THR A 95 -9.97 -11.06 -0.82
N VAL A 96 -10.17 -9.89 -1.39
CA VAL A 96 -10.72 -8.71 -0.71
C VAL A 96 -11.87 -8.18 -1.56
N GLU A 97 -13.09 -8.16 -0.99
CA GLU A 97 -14.29 -7.68 -1.68
C GLU A 97 -14.83 -6.45 -0.96
N ARG A 98 -15.08 -5.37 -1.71
CA ARG A 98 -15.65 -4.13 -1.17
C ARG A 98 -17.15 -4.03 -1.52
N SER A 99 -17.94 -3.49 -0.62
CA SER A 99 -19.39 -3.29 -0.82
C SER A 99 -19.74 -2.47 -2.08
N GLY A 100 -18.82 -1.63 -2.57
CA GLY A 100 -18.91 -0.89 -3.82
C GLY A 100 -18.62 -1.68 -5.10
N GLY A 101 -18.43 -3.02 -5.01
CA GLY A 101 -18.21 -3.92 -6.15
C GLY A 101 -16.75 -4.13 -6.55
N GLY A 102 -15.81 -3.43 -5.90
CA GLY A 102 -14.37 -3.69 -6.11
C GLY A 102 -13.95 -5.02 -5.50
N LYS A 103 -13.13 -5.78 -6.23
CA LYS A 103 -12.56 -7.06 -5.79
C LYS A 103 -11.08 -7.07 -6.05
N GLU A 104 -10.32 -7.62 -5.13
CA GLU A 104 -8.88 -7.85 -5.28
C GLU A 104 -8.59 -9.32 -5.05
N PHE A 105 -7.75 -9.89 -5.90
CA PHE A 105 -7.21 -11.24 -5.79
C PHE A 105 -5.74 -11.14 -5.42
N ILE A 106 -5.32 -11.97 -4.47
CA ILE A 106 -3.96 -11.96 -3.94
C ILE A 106 -3.32 -13.30 -4.22
N PHE A 107 -2.18 -13.26 -4.88
CA PHE A 107 -1.37 -14.39 -5.29
C PHE A 107 -0.07 -14.41 -4.50
N TYR A 108 0.49 -15.59 -4.33
CA TYR A 108 1.76 -15.85 -3.66
C TYR A 108 2.68 -16.64 -4.64
N PRO A 109 3.26 -15.96 -5.66
CA PRO A 109 4.01 -16.64 -6.73
C PRO A 109 5.27 -17.33 -6.23
N GLU A 110 5.90 -16.79 -5.19
CA GLU A 110 7.09 -17.29 -4.53
C GLU A 110 7.12 -16.90 -3.06
N ASP A 111 8.00 -17.51 -2.28
CA ASP A 111 8.16 -17.14 -0.86
C ASP A 111 8.55 -15.69 -0.70
N GLY A 112 7.84 -14.98 0.17
CA GLY A 112 8.08 -13.58 0.45
C GLY A 112 7.55 -12.61 -0.61
N LEU A 113 6.77 -13.08 -1.58
CA LEU A 113 6.13 -12.23 -2.59
C LEU A 113 4.60 -12.36 -2.55
N GLU A 114 3.91 -11.24 -2.41
CA GLU A 114 2.47 -11.12 -2.63
C GLU A 114 2.22 -10.21 -3.84
N LEU A 115 1.38 -10.66 -4.77
CA LEU A 115 0.90 -9.89 -5.90
C LEU A 115 -0.61 -9.73 -5.79
N GLY A 116 -1.10 -8.49 -5.71
CA GLY A 116 -2.53 -8.15 -5.67
C GLY A 116 -3.00 -7.59 -7.00
N ILE A 117 -4.10 -8.13 -7.54
CA ILE A 117 -4.75 -7.62 -8.75
C ILE A 117 -6.18 -7.24 -8.42
N GLY A 118 -6.48 -5.95 -8.47
CA GLY A 118 -7.79 -5.38 -8.15
C GLY A 118 -8.63 -5.09 -9.40
N PHE A 119 -9.91 -5.42 -9.31
CA PHE A 119 -10.89 -5.23 -10.36
C PHE A 119 -12.07 -4.39 -9.89
N MET A 120 -12.55 -3.51 -10.75
CA MET A 120 -13.86 -2.91 -10.65
C MET A 120 -14.69 -3.47 -11.81
N SER A 121 -15.73 -4.24 -11.49
CA SER A 121 -16.43 -5.09 -12.47
C SER A 121 -15.46 -6.11 -13.09
N ASP A 122 -15.14 -5.98 -14.38
CA ASP A 122 -14.22 -6.84 -15.13
C ASP A 122 -12.94 -6.12 -15.60
N ARG A 123 -12.74 -4.88 -15.15
CA ARG A 123 -11.56 -4.07 -15.51
C ARG A 123 -10.58 -4.02 -14.36
N VAL A 124 -9.30 -4.26 -14.67
CA VAL A 124 -8.22 -4.04 -13.72
C VAL A 124 -8.17 -2.55 -13.36
N CYS A 125 -8.24 -2.25 -12.08
CA CYS A 125 -8.19 -0.90 -11.54
C CYS A 125 -7.07 -0.69 -10.53
N LEU A 126 -6.39 -1.78 -10.12
CA LEU A 126 -5.31 -1.74 -9.14
C LEU A 126 -4.37 -2.92 -9.36
N VAL A 127 -3.08 -2.68 -9.15
CA VAL A 127 -2.07 -3.73 -8.99
C VAL A 127 -1.19 -3.39 -7.80
N SER A 128 -0.81 -4.37 -7.01
CA SER A 128 0.06 -4.18 -5.86
C SER A 128 1.07 -5.32 -5.71
N GLU A 129 2.23 -5.00 -5.17
CA GLU A 129 3.28 -5.96 -4.86
C GLU A 129 3.79 -5.72 -3.43
N CYS A 130 3.93 -6.79 -2.66
CA CYS A 130 4.56 -6.75 -1.34
C CYS A 130 5.72 -7.75 -1.33
N ARG A 131 6.89 -7.31 -0.90
CA ARG A 131 8.07 -8.16 -0.73
C ARG A 131 8.44 -8.25 0.74
N PHE A 132 8.58 -9.48 1.20
CA PHE A 132 8.94 -9.79 2.58
C PHE A 132 10.31 -10.47 2.63
N ALA A 133 11.09 -10.14 3.65
CA ALA A 133 12.29 -10.88 4.00
C ALA A 133 12.32 -11.08 5.51
N GLN A 134 12.65 -12.30 5.95
CA GLN A 134 12.67 -12.67 7.36
C GLN A 134 11.35 -12.36 8.11
N GLY A 135 10.21 -12.51 7.43
CA GLY A 135 8.89 -12.23 7.97
C GLY A 135 8.53 -10.74 8.10
N ARG A 136 9.39 -9.82 7.65
CA ARG A 136 9.16 -8.37 7.68
C ARG A 136 8.94 -7.84 6.26
N LEU A 137 7.98 -6.93 6.10
CA LEU A 137 7.71 -6.25 4.83
C LEU A 137 8.89 -5.34 4.47
N GLN A 138 9.52 -5.58 3.33
CA GLN A 138 10.65 -4.77 2.84
C GLN A 138 10.19 -3.69 1.87
N THR A 139 9.29 -4.05 0.96
CA THR A 139 8.71 -3.10 0.03
C THR A 139 7.21 -3.35 -0.14
N TYR A 140 6.49 -2.29 -0.33
CA TYR A 140 5.09 -2.32 -0.76
C TYR A 140 4.90 -1.33 -1.89
N SER A 141 4.43 -1.80 -3.03
CA SER A 141 4.13 -0.98 -4.20
C SER A 141 2.67 -1.17 -4.59
N CYS A 142 2.00 -0.09 -4.97
CA CYS A 142 0.60 -0.11 -5.39
C CYS A 142 0.37 0.89 -6.52
N CYS A 143 -0.34 0.49 -7.57
CA CYS A 143 -0.70 1.35 -8.69
C CYS A 143 -2.20 1.33 -8.91
N TYR A 144 -2.85 2.49 -8.82
CA TYR A 144 -4.25 2.69 -9.18
C TYR A 144 -4.35 3.13 -10.63
N LEU A 145 -5.31 2.56 -11.38
CA LEU A 145 -5.46 2.72 -12.83
C LEU A 145 -6.78 3.37 -13.25
N ALA A 146 -7.57 3.87 -12.30
CA ALA A 146 -8.94 4.32 -12.58
C ALA A 146 -9.01 5.70 -13.29
N HIS A 147 -8.09 6.62 -12.97
CA HIS A 147 -8.09 8.00 -13.48
C HIS A 147 -6.64 8.46 -13.80
N GLY A 148 -5.98 7.75 -14.68
CA GLY A 148 -4.54 7.89 -14.91
C GLY A 148 -3.79 6.78 -14.19
N LYS A 149 -2.50 7.01 -13.90
CA LYS A 149 -1.67 6.08 -13.14
C LYS A 149 -1.24 6.79 -11.86
N ASP A 150 -1.69 6.27 -10.74
CA ASP A 150 -1.31 6.75 -9.42
C ASP A 150 -0.52 5.63 -8.72
N PHE A 151 0.80 5.80 -8.71
CA PHE A 151 1.75 4.82 -8.19
C PHE A 151 2.30 5.29 -6.85
N HIS A 152 2.28 4.40 -5.91
CA HIS A 152 2.79 4.55 -4.56
C HIS A 152 3.76 3.42 -4.23
N LYS A 153 4.90 3.75 -3.63
CA LYS A 153 5.89 2.78 -3.15
C LYS A 153 6.41 3.15 -1.78
N GLU A 154 6.52 2.16 -0.93
CA GLU A 154 7.11 2.22 0.39
C GLU A 154 8.31 1.27 0.47
N VAL A 155 9.44 1.76 1.00
CA VAL A 155 10.64 0.96 1.28
C VAL A 155 10.94 1.07 2.77
N PHE A 156 10.92 -0.06 3.45
CA PHE A 156 11.02 -0.15 4.90
C PHE A 156 12.45 -0.55 5.32
N ALA A 157 13.01 0.15 6.28
CA ALA A 157 14.28 -0.19 6.92
C ALA A 157 14.06 -0.44 8.40
N TYR A 158 14.54 -1.59 8.87
CA TYR A 158 14.39 -2.07 10.24
C TYR A 158 15.73 -2.13 10.95
N ASP A 159 15.69 -1.91 12.25
CA ASP A 159 16.78 -2.22 13.18
C ASP A 159 16.33 -3.27 14.22
N GLU A 160 17.07 -3.39 15.33
CA GLU A 160 16.78 -4.33 16.40
C GLU A 160 15.47 -3.99 17.14
N GLU A 161 15.11 -2.71 17.20
CA GLU A 161 13.90 -2.22 17.88
C GLU A 161 12.63 -2.34 17.01
N GLY A 162 12.78 -2.39 15.68
CA GLY A 162 11.66 -2.48 14.74
C GLY A 162 11.82 -1.60 13.50
N LEU A 163 10.71 -1.05 13.00
CA LEU A 163 10.72 -0.14 11.85
C LEU A 163 11.42 1.17 12.20
N ARG A 164 12.55 1.46 11.55
CA ARG A 164 13.35 2.66 11.80
C ARG A 164 13.15 3.77 10.79
N TYR A 165 13.12 3.41 9.51
CA TYR A 165 12.93 4.36 8.42
C TYR A 165 11.94 3.83 7.40
N LEU A 166 11.27 4.77 6.73
CA LEU A 166 10.43 4.54 5.57
C LEU A 166 10.81 5.56 4.50
N ASP A 167 11.17 5.09 3.32
CA ASP A 167 11.19 5.90 2.11
C ASP A 167 9.85 5.75 1.39
N TRP A 168 9.16 6.86 1.18
CA TRP A 168 7.82 6.96 0.62
C TRP A 168 7.89 7.66 -0.74
N TYR A 169 7.49 6.97 -1.78
CA TYR A 169 7.50 7.49 -3.14
C TYR A 169 6.10 7.56 -3.70
N THR A 170 5.77 8.67 -4.38
CA THR A 170 4.58 8.76 -5.22
C THR A 170 4.96 9.19 -6.62
N PHE A 171 4.32 8.60 -7.61
CA PHE A 171 4.44 8.99 -9.00
C PHE A 171 3.07 8.94 -9.65
N CYS A 172 2.58 10.09 -10.12
CA CYS A 172 1.31 10.17 -10.81
C CYS A 172 1.51 10.57 -12.27
N GLU A 173 0.82 9.89 -13.16
CA GLU A 173 0.71 10.24 -14.57
C GLU A 173 -0.76 10.54 -14.87
N TYR A 174 -1.07 11.79 -15.12
CA TYR A 174 -2.43 12.26 -15.38
C TYR A 174 -2.80 12.16 -16.86
N ASP A 175 -4.09 12.11 -17.18
CA ASP A 175 -4.63 12.01 -18.55
C ASP A 175 -4.15 13.12 -19.52
N ASN A 176 -3.67 14.25 -18.97
CA ASN A 176 -3.11 15.36 -19.76
C ASN A 176 -1.58 15.28 -19.96
N ASN A 177 -0.99 14.10 -19.77
CA ASN A 177 0.45 13.83 -19.84
C ASN A 177 1.31 14.62 -18.82
N LYS A 178 0.68 15.19 -17.80
CA LYS A 178 1.41 15.76 -16.66
C LYS A 178 1.82 14.66 -15.71
N THR A 179 3.01 14.79 -15.17
CA THR A 179 3.54 13.87 -14.17
C THR A 179 3.88 14.62 -12.89
N SER A 180 3.62 14.00 -11.74
CA SER A 180 4.19 14.42 -10.47
C SER A 180 5.05 13.29 -9.91
N TYR A 181 6.06 13.68 -9.15
CA TYR A 181 6.93 12.76 -8.42
C TYR A 181 7.26 13.38 -7.09
N GLU A 182 7.10 12.61 -6.04
CA GLU A 182 7.44 13.01 -4.68
C GLU A 182 8.22 11.87 -4.01
N HIS A 183 9.18 12.23 -3.19
CA HIS A 183 9.91 11.32 -2.32
C HIS A 183 10.00 11.97 -0.95
N GLU A 184 9.51 11.27 0.04
CA GLU A 184 9.56 11.65 1.45
C GLU A 184 10.23 10.53 2.26
N LYS A 185 10.92 10.90 3.31
CA LYS A 185 11.54 9.95 4.22
C LYS A 185 11.02 10.20 5.62
N TYR A 186 10.63 9.12 6.30
CA TYR A 186 10.15 9.16 7.68
C TYR A 186 11.07 8.37 8.59
N GLN A 187 11.29 8.90 9.78
CA GLN A 187 11.97 8.23 10.88
C GLN A 187 10.95 7.91 11.96
N PHE A 188 11.05 6.71 12.53
CA PHE A 188 10.19 6.22 13.59
C PHE A 188 10.94 6.00 14.88
N GLU A 189 10.26 6.20 16.01
CA GLU A 189 10.72 5.95 17.36
C GLU A 189 9.77 4.95 18.03
N HIS A 190 10.34 4.16 18.95
CA HIS A 190 9.61 3.14 19.68
C HIS A 190 9.67 3.44 21.18
N ASP A 191 8.59 3.05 21.88
CA ASP A 191 8.59 2.95 23.34
C ASP A 191 9.44 1.75 23.81
N GLU A 192 9.71 1.66 25.12
CA GLU A 192 10.50 0.57 25.72
C GLU A 192 9.90 -0.83 25.45
N ASP A 193 8.60 -0.92 25.16
CA ASP A 193 7.92 -2.18 24.82
C ASP A 193 7.96 -2.53 23.31
N GLY A 194 8.70 -1.74 22.50
CA GLY A 194 8.82 -1.91 21.05
C GLY A 194 7.59 -1.45 20.26
N THR A 195 6.73 -0.62 20.88
CA THR A 195 5.57 -0.03 20.21
C THR A 195 5.97 1.29 19.56
N LEU A 196 5.50 1.56 18.33
CA LEU A 196 5.71 2.85 17.69
C LEU A 196 5.10 3.97 18.54
N SER A 197 5.91 4.97 18.89
CA SER A 197 5.51 6.11 19.74
C SER A 197 5.42 7.41 18.93
N ARG A 198 6.37 7.64 18.04
CA ARG A 198 6.49 8.89 17.26
C ARG A 198 6.99 8.60 15.86
N TYR A 199 6.74 9.54 14.97
CA TYR A 199 7.41 9.62 13.68
C TYR A 199 7.61 11.08 13.27
N ARG A 200 8.59 11.30 12.42
CA ARG A 200 8.85 12.62 11.82
C ARG A 200 9.33 12.45 10.38
N ALA A 201 9.03 13.44 9.54
CA ALA A 201 9.67 13.55 8.25
C ALA A 201 11.14 13.98 8.45
N VAL A 202 12.04 13.38 7.68
CA VAL A 202 13.47 13.73 7.71
C VAL A 202 13.94 14.10 6.31
N PRO A 203 15.01 14.92 6.18
CA PRO A 203 15.55 15.25 4.87
C PRO A 203 15.92 14.00 4.09
N CYS A 204 15.51 13.91 2.84
CA CYS A 204 15.95 12.87 1.92
C CYS A 204 16.73 13.51 0.77
N ASP A 205 17.81 12.83 0.37
CA ASP A 205 18.63 13.23 -0.77
C ASP A 205 18.21 12.42 -1.99
N ASP A 206 17.34 13.01 -2.82
CA ASP A 206 16.87 12.39 -4.04
C ASP A 206 17.49 13.10 -5.27
N PRO A 207 18.44 12.46 -5.96
CA PRO A 207 19.08 13.05 -7.13
C PRO A 207 18.09 13.40 -8.25
N PHE A 208 17.01 12.62 -8.41
CA PHE A 208 16.00 12.87 -9.43
C PHE A 208 15.19 14.14 -9.15
N LEU A 209 14.82 14.38 -7.89
CA LEU A 209 14.17 15.62 -7.49
C LEU A 209 15.08 16.84 -7.68
N ARG A 210 16.37 16.70 -7.41
CA ARG A 210 17.36 17.76 -7.62
C ARG A 210 17.46 18.15 -9.11
N GLU A 211 17.62 17.17 -9.99
CA GLU A 211 17.73 17.40 -11.44
C GLU A 211 16.48 18.09 -11.99
N ARG A 212 15.28 17.62 -11.58
CA ARG A 212 14.01 18.14 -12.09
C ARG A 212 13.66 19.55 -11.62
N LYS A 213 14.05 19.90 -10.41
CA LYS A 213 13.76 21.23 -9.83
C LYS A 213 14.78 22.28 -10.23
N GLY A 214 15.86 21.91 -10.91
CA GLY A 214 16.96 22.84 -11.25
C GLY A 214 17.63 23.44 -10.01
N LEU A 215 17.45 22.81 -8.85
CA LEU A 215 17.94 23.27 -7.57
C LEU A 215 19.44 22.96 -7.51
N SER A 216 20.26 24.01 -7.49
CA SER A 216 21.66 23.88 -7.11
C SER A 216 21.74 23.33 -5.68
N GLN A 217 22.85 22.69 -5.34
CA GLN A 217 23.10 21.96 -4.08
C GLN A 217 22.87 22.74 -2.77
N THR A 218 22.37 23.96 -2.81
CA THR A 218 22.34 24.91 -1.69
C THR A 218 20.94 25.41 -1.29
N MET A 219 19.86 24.90 -1.86
CA MET A 219 18.55 25.26 -1.33
C MET A 219 18.16 24.33 -0.21
N GLU A 220 18.32 24.80 1.03
CA GLU A 220 17.54 24.35 2.17
C GLU A 220 16.06 24.37 1.77
N ALA A 221 15.37 23.25 1.93
CA ALA A 221 13.94 23.18 1.64
C ALA A 221 13.24 24.28 2.40
N PRO A 222 12.42 25.12 1.75
CA PRO A 222 11.70 26.14 2.47
C PRO A 222 10.70 25.45 3.40
N PHE A 223 11.00 25.52 4.68
CA PHE A 223 10.11 25.32 5.80
C PHE A 223 9.37 23.98 5.96
N SER A 224 9.83 23.19 6.88
CA SER A 224 9.14 22.92 8.16
C SER A 224 8.17 21.74 8.22
N VAL A 225 8.02 20.91 7.21
CA VAL A 225 7.47 19.56 7.40
C VAL A 225 8.46 18.70 8.20
N TYR A 226 9.76 18.97 8.07
CA TYR A 226 10.84 18.19 8.70
C TYR A 226 11.00 18.40 10.21
N ASP A 227 10.38 19.45 10.77
CA ASP A 227 10.44 19.71 12.21
C ASP A 227 9.16 19.28 12.95
N MET A 228 8.20 18.69 12.24
CA MET A 228 6.97 18.19 12.85
C MET A 228 7.16 16.77 13.35
N GLU A 229 7.13 16.60 14.66
CA GLU A 229 6.98 15.31 15.32
C GLU A 229 5.49 14.97 15.49
N PHE A 230 5.13 13.75 15.17
CA PHE A 230 3.77 13.26 15.33
C PHE A 230 3.75 12.17 16.39
N GLU A 231 2.97 12.38 17.45
CA GLU A 231 2.72 11.33 18.44
C GLU A 231 1.73 10.30 17.90
N ILE A 232 2.06 9.03 18.06
CA ILE A 232 1.20 7.94 17.64
C ILE A 232 0.25 7.60 18.78
N THR A 233 -1.00 8.01 18.65
CA THR A 233 -2.05 7.76 19.66
C THR A 233 -2.58 6.31 19.63
N GLN A 234 -2.41 5.60 18.52
CA GLN A 234 -2.76 4.18 18.40
C GLN A 234 -1.50 3.33 18.50
N LYS A 235 -1.23 2.76 19.67
CA LYS A 235 -0.09 1.88 19.90
C LYS A 235 -0.08 0.71 18.92
N ARG A 236 1.05 0.52 18.24
CA ARG A 236 1.24 -0.49 17.19
C ARG A 236 2.66 -1.05 17.23
N LYS A 237 2.78 -2.39 17.27
CA LYS A 237 4.05 -3.09 17.04
C LYS A 237 4.24 -3.32 15.55
N VAL A 238 5.43 -3.00 15.03
CA VAL A 238 5.76 -3.11 13.61
C VAL A 238 7.13 -3.77 13.42
#